data_d89ef4ddf8af9730f3dadc112daf78c1
#
_entry.id   d89ef4ddf8af9730f3dadc112daf78c1
#
_cell.length_a   1.000
_cell.length_b   1.000
_cell.length_c   1.000
_cell.angle_alpha   90.00
_cell.angle_beta   90.00
_cell.angle_gamma   90.00
#
_symmetry.space_group_name_H-M   'P 1'
#
loop_
_entity.id
_entity.type
_entity.pdbx_description
1 polymer ?
#
loop_
_entity_poly.entity_id
_entity_poly.type
_entity_poly.pdbx_seq_one_letter_code
_entity_poly.pdbx_strand_id
1 'polypeptide(L)'
;MYRCKLDIRIFSEDPLLLADVRNIAPLERFEHEVSGYRSFSPEAVRGSDIIVLDLPVTERPEAVRALCKPGAILVFCMEAEAFAVLRTPSLEAADDIWVKPFHRDFGAVRFKKILAGIKHRKDSRLTQTYLDTIIDSIPDLIWFKDVKGSHLKVNNGFCHAVGKKKEDVQGRGHYYIWDLKKEEYEQGEYICLESDEIVLEERRTCLFDEMVKSKQGMRQFKTYKSPLFDDDGTILGTVGIAHDVTDLANMGAELEIFLRNMPFAILISGNDGRIINVNAKFEEYFAAKEKNIVGKPYEEWKHVIQKSLCKTYGEGHFEIRLHGDG
;
A
#
# COMPACT_ATOMS: atom_id res chain seq x y z
N MET A 1 -11.00 -15.90 -7.77
CA MET A 1 -11.56 -15.02 -8.82
C MET A 1 -12.77 -14.30 -8.24
N TYR A 2 -12.77 -12.96 -8.26
CA TYR A 2 -13.86 -12.16 -7.71
C TYR A 2 -15.12 -12.31 -8.58
N ARG A 3 -16.21 -12.77 -7.99
CA ARG A 3 -17.53 -12.85 -8.63
C ARG A 3 -18.52 -12.08 -7.78
N CYS A 4 -19.38 -11.30 -8.40
CA CYS A 4 -20.48 -10.60 -7.75
C CYS A 4 -21.79 -11.07 -8.35
N LYS A 5 -22.67 -11.60 -7.52
CA LYS A 5 -24.05 -11.89 -7.89
C LYS A 5 -24.92 -10.76 -7.37
N LEU A 6 -25.66 -10.09 -8.26
CA LEU A 6 -26.61 -9.03 -7.93
C LEU A 6 -28.02 -9.58 -7.97
N ASP A 7 -28.79 -9.30 -6.94
CA ASP A 7 -30.23 -9.59 -6.86
C ASP A 7 -31.02 -8.32 -7.25
N ILE A 8 -31.76 -8.42 -8.34
CA ILE A 8 -32.50 -7.33 -8.95
C ILE A 8 -34.00 -7.63 -8.86
N ARG A 9 -34.75 -6.70 -8.27
CA ARG A 9 -36.19 -6.80 -8.13
C ARG A 9 -36.87 -5.66 -8.88
N ILE A 10 -37.77 -6.02 -9.79
CA ILE A 10 -38.51 -5.06 -10.62
C ILE A 10 -40.00 -5.23 -10.26
N PHE A 11 -40.56 -4.18 -9.74
CA PHE A 11 -41.98 -4.08 -9.42
C PHE A 11 -42.67 -3.30 -10.54
N SER A 12 -43.23 -4.00 -11.51
CA SER A 12 -43.85 -3.40 -12.70
C SER A 12 -44.92 -4.29 -13.28
N GLU A 13 -45.95 -3.66 -13.81
CA GLU A 13 -46.94 -4.31 -14.67
C GLU A 13 -46.49 -4.35 -16.14
N ASP A 14 -45.47 -3.57 -16.52
CA ASP A 14 -44.94 -3.52 -17.88
C ASP A 14 -44.01 -4.73 -18.14
N PRO A 15 -44.43 -5.68 -19.00
CA PRO A 15 -43.58 -6.83 -19.34
C PRO A 15 -42.36 -6.46 -20.16
N LEU A 16 -42.37 -5.32 -20.85
CA LEU A 16 -41.23 -4.88 -21.67
C LEU A 16 -40.08 -4.42 -20.81
N LEU A 17 -40.34 -3.67 -19.73
CA LEU A 17 -39.32 -3.24 -18.78
C LEU A 17 -38.60 -4.44 -18.16
N LEU A 18 -39.35 -5.48 -17.77
CA LEU A 18 -38.76 -6.68 -17.21
C LEU A 18 -37.94 -7.47 -18.24
N ALA A 19 -38.44 -7.56 -19.48
CA ALA A 19 -37.74 -8.24 -20.58
C ALA A 19 -36.45 -7.51 -20.95
N ASP A 20 -36.48 -6.20 -21.04
CA ASP A 20 -35.33 -5.36 -21.36
C ASP A 20 -34.20 -5.55 -20.35
N VAL A 21 -34.52 -5.58 -19.06
CA VAL A 21 -33.50 -5.78 -18.00
C VAL A 21 -32.97 -7.22 -17.98
N ARG A 22 -33.82 -8.23 -18.18
CA ARG A 22 -33.41 -9.64 -18.24
C ARG A 22 -32.47 -9.94 -19.42
N ASN A 23 -32.62 -9.24 -20.53
CA ASN A 23 -31.84 -9.44 -21.74
C ASN A 23 -30.49 -8.69 -21.73
N ILE A 24 -30.18 -7.94 -20.68
CA ILE A 24 -28.90 -7.28 -20.55
C ILE A 24 -27.79 -8.33 -20.31
N ALA A 25 -26.77 -8.33 -21.16
CA ALA A 25 -25.63 -9.19 -20.98
C ALA A 25 -24.91 -8.89 -19.64
N PRO A 26 -24.52 -9.90 -18.89
CA PRO A 26 -23.73 -9.71 -17.66
C PRO A 26 -22.42 -8.96 -17.95
N LEU A 27 -22.05 -8.06 -17.05
CA LEU A 27 -20.73 -7.44 -17.09
C LEU A 27 -19.68 -8.45 -16.62
N GLU A 28 -18.45 -8.29 -17.07
CA GLU A 28 -17.34 -9.16 -16.63
C GLU A 28 -17.29 -9.29 -15.10
N ARG A 29 -17.32 -10.52 -14.60
CA ARG A 29 -17.32 -10.91 -13.17
C ARG A 29 -18.59 -10.55 -12.40
N PHE A 30 -19.61 -10.03 -13.08
CA PHE A 30 -20.90 -9.71 -12.48
C PHE A 30 -21.98 -10.59 -13.09
N GLU A 31 -22.59 -11.41 -12.25
CA GLU A 31 -23.80 -12.13 -12.57
C GLU A 31 -24.99 -11.38 -11.95
N HIS A 32 -26.13 -11.37 -12.59
CA HIS A 32 -27.32 -10.79 -12.01
C HIS A 32 -28.52 -11.71 -12.21
N GLU A 33 -29.39 -11.73 -11.20
CA GLU A 33 -30.64 -12.45 -11.20
C GLU A 33 -31.77 -11.44 -11.13
N VAL A 34 -32.71 -11.52 -12.10
CA VAL A 34 -33.81 -10.55 -12.23
C VAL A 34 -35.13 -11.22 -11.93
N SER A 35 -35.83 -10.74 -10.90
CA SER A 35 -37.17 -11.17 -10.55
C SER A 35 -38.19 -10.04 -10.70
N GLY A 36 -39.30 -10.32 -11.33
CA GLY A 36 -40.41 -9.38 -11.54
C GLY A 36 -41.57 -9.64 -10.56
N TYR A 37 -42.16 -8.55 -10.08
CA TYR A 37 -43.30 -8.53 -9.17
C TYR A 37 -44.37 -7.61 -9.71
N ARG A 38 -45.66 -8.05 -9.66
CA ARG A 38 -46.82 -7.26 -10.06
C ARG A 38 -47.46 -6.48 -8.91
N SER A 39 -46.97 -6.69 -7.69
CA SER A 39 -47.41 -5.97 -6.49
C SER A 39 -46.19 -5.67 -5.60
N PHE A 40 -46.29 -4.60 -4.84
CA PHE A 40 -45.24 -4.24 -3.88
C PHE A 40 -45.14 -5.25 -2.75
N SER A 41 -43.91 -5.68 -2.44
CA SER A 41 -43.60 -6.58 -1.33
C SER A 41 -42.42 -6.06 -0.53
N PRO A 42 -42.60 -5.63 0.72
CA PRO A 42 -41.51 -5.21 1.60
C PRO A 42 -40.45 -6.29 1.80
N GLU A 43 -40.82 -7.56 1.81
CA GLU A 43 -39.89 -8.67 1.97
C GLU A 43 -38.98 -8.83 0.74
N ALA A 44 -39.53 -8.63 -0.46
CA ALA A 44 -38.73 -8.68 -1.69
C ALA A 44 -37.76 -7.48 -1.82
N VAL A 45 -38.05 -6.33 -1.22
CA VAL A 45 -37.16 -5.17 -1.18
C VAL A 45 -35.97 -5.43 -0.26
N ARG A 46 -36.21 -6.09 0.88
CA ARG A 46 -35.16 -6.40 1.86
C ARG A 46 -34.12 -7.35 1.25
N GLY A 47 -32.92 -7.11 1.22
CA GLY A 47 -31.88 -8.01 0.70
C GLY A 47 -31.52 -7.82 -0.77
N SER A 48 -32.31 -7.10 -1.55
CA SER A 48 -32.04 -6.84 -2.97
C SER A 48 -30.93 -5.81 -3.18
N ASP A 49 -30.15 -5.95 -4.27
CA ASP A 49 -29.10 -5.02 -4.64
C ASP A 49 -29.60 -3.85 -5.47
N ILE A 50 -30.59 -4.12 -6.32
CA ILE A 50 -31.24 -3.11 -7.17
C ILE A 50 -32.74 -3.31 -7.11
N ILE A 51 -33.46 -2.25 -6.82
CA ILE A 51 -34.92 -2.21 -6.75
C ILE A 51 -35.41 -1.19 -7.76
N VAL A 52 -36.27 -1.62 -8.68
CA VAL A 52 -36.95 -0.74 -9.63
C VAL A 52 -38.44 -0.77 -9.30
N LEU A 53 -39.00 0.36 -8.94
CA LEU A 53 -40.40 0.52 -8.58
C LEU A 53 -41.12 1.28 -9.70
N ASP A 54 -41.92 0.54 -10.46
CA ASP A 54 -42.76 1.00 -11.55
C ASP A 54 -44.23 0.66 -11.30
N LEU A 55 -44.63 0.70 -10.06
CA LEU A 55 -46.03 0.49 -9.61
C LEU A 55 -46.50 1.75 -8.88
N PRO A 56 -47.80 2.04 -8.91
CA PRO A 56 -48.39 3.02 -8.01
C PRO A 56 -48.15 2.56 -6.55
N VAL A 57 -47.11 3.12 -5.95
CA VAL A 57 -46.76 2.81 -4.55
C VAL A 57 -47.47 3.82 -3.67
N THR A 58 -48.26 3.35 -2.74
CA THR A 58 -48.91 4.20 -1.73
C THR A 58 -47.92 4.72 -0.70
N GLU A 59 -46.76 4.09 -0.64
CA GLU A 59 -45.66 4.45 0.29
C GLU A 59 -44.72 5.50 -0.30
N ARG A 60 -44.27 6.42 0.55
CA ARG A 60 -43.33 7.44 0.15
C ARG A 60 -41.94 6.81 -0.13
N PRO A 61 -41.15 7.37 -1.06
CA PRO A 61 -39.81 6.88 -1.37
C PRO A 61 -38.92 6.67 -0.16
N GLU A 62 -39.01 7.53 0.86
CA GLU A 62 -38.24 7.41 2.10
C GLU A 62 -38.57 6.15 2.90
N ALA A 63 -39.87 5.76 2.94
CA ALA A 63 -40.30 4.54 3.61
C ALA A 63 -39.76 3.28 2.90
N VAL A 64 -39.74 3.30 1.56
CA VAL A 64 -39.13 2.22 0.78
C VAL A 64 -37.63 2.17 0.97
N ARG A 65 -36.95 3.31 0.97
CA ARG A 65 -35.50 3.40 1.25
C ARG A 65 -35.14 2.79 2.60
N ALA A 66 -35.95 2.99 3.62
CA ALA A 66 -35.75 2.40 4.95
C ALA A 66 -35.82 0.86 4.96
N LEU A 67 -36.44 0.25 3.97
CA LEU A 67 -36.49 -1.22 3.81
C LEU A 67 -35.26 -1.76 3.08
N CYS A 68 -34.55 -0.92 2.30
CA CYS A 68 -33.42 -1.35 1.50
C CYS A 68 -32.20 -1.67 2.36
N LYS A 69 -31.40 -2.65 1.93
CA LYS A 69 -30.10 -2.89 2.56
C LYS A 69 -29.13 -1.74 2.27
N PRO A 70 -28.10 -1.52 3.11
CA PRO A 70 -27.09 -0.50 2.86
C PRO A 70 -26.43 -0.67 1.50
N GLY A 71 -26.39 0.40 0.70
CA GLY A 71 -25.78 0.42 -0.63
C GLY A 71 -26.63 -0.16 -1.77
N ALA A 72 -27.89 -0.57 -1.49
CA ALA A 72 -28.83 -0.93 -2.55
C ALA A 72 -29.19 0.30 -3.41
N ILE A 73 -29.39 0.07 -4.68
CA ILE A 73 -29.84 1.08 -5.64
C ILE A 73 -31.37 1.05 -5.73
N LEU A 74 -31.99 2.18 -5.49
CA LEU A 74 -33.43 2.37 -5.55
C LEU A 74 -33.80 3.28 -6.69
N VAL A 75 -34.57 2.77 -7.64
CA VAL A 75 -35.06 3.46 -8.82
C VAL A 75 -36.58 3.59 -8.73
N PHE A 76 -37.07 4.80 -8.92
CA PHE A 76 -38.53 5.07 -9.06
C PHE A 76 -38.89 5.37 -10.50
N CYS A 77 -39.91 4.71 -10.99
CA CYS A 77 -40.56 5.05 -12.26
C CYS A 77 -41.85 5.78 -11.98
N MET A 78 -42.09 6.92 -12.59
CA MET A 78 -43.28 7.72 -12.33
C MET A 78 -43.70 8.56 -13.54
N GLU A 79 -44.96 8.97 -13.55
CA GLU A 79 -45.48 9.91 -14.54
C GLU A 79 -44.92 11.33 -14.33
N ALA A 80 -44.89 12.14 -15.39
CA ALA A 80 -44.31 13.49 -15.34
C ALA A 80 -45.02 14.40 -14.32
N GLU A 81 -46.35 14.26 -14.19
CA GLU A 81 -47.15 15.01 -13.22
C GLU A 81 -46.77 14.64 -11.77
N ALA A 82 -46.51 13.38 -11.48
CA ALA A 82 -46.08 12.91 -10.16
C ALA A 82 -44.67 13.42 -9.84
N PHE A 83 -43.78 13.42 -10.82
CA PHE A 83 -42.42 13.96 -10.67
C PHE A 83 -42.42 15.47 -10.35
N ALA A 84 -43.32 16.27 -11.02
CA ALA A 84 -43.40 17.70 -10.82
C ALA A 84 -43.78 18.14 -9.38
N VAL A 85 -44.43 17.28 -8.61
CA VAL A 85 -44.87 17.59 -7.24
C VAL A 85 -43.99 16.92 -6.15
N LEU A 86 -42.95 16.18 -6.54
CA LEU A 86 -41.98 15.57 -5.60
C LEU A 86 -41.23 16.64 -4.82
N ARG A 87 -41.03 16.36 -3.52
CA ARG A 87 -40.21 17.18 -2.63
C ARG A 87 -38.79 16.63 -2.49
N THR A 88 -37.89 17.47 -2.10
CA THR A 88 -36.46 17.13 -1.91
C THR A 88 -36.21 15.84 -1.14
N PRO A 89 -36.86 15.55 0.02
CA PRO A 89 -36.60 14.29 0.74
C PRO A 89 -36.92 13.04 -0.09
N SER A 90 -37.97 13.08 -0.91
CA SER A 90 -38.33 11.96 -1.78
C SER A 90 -37.35 11.81 -2.96
N LEU A 91 -36.82 12.91 -3.48
CA LEU A 91 -35.78 12.90 -4.52
C LEU A 91 -34.47 12.30 -3.97
N GLU A 92 -34.07 12.67 -2.78
CA GLU A 92 -32.87 12.17 -2.12
C GLU A 92 -32.95 10.69 -1.73
N ALA A 93 -34.14 10.18 -1.51
CA ALA A 93 -34.33 8.76 -1.16
C ALA A 93 -34.09 7.82 -2.34
N ALA A 94 -34.24 8.29 -3.58
CA ALA A 94 -33.99 7.51 -4.79
C ALA A 94 -32.57 7.75 -5.32
N ASP A 95 -31.93 6.69 -5.83
CA ASP A 95 -30.64 6.82 -6.54
C ASP A 95 -30.84 7.25 -8.00
N ASP A 96 -32.01 6.96 -8.57
CA ASP A 96 -32.40 7.37 -9.91
C ASP A 96 -33.95 7.47 -10.02
N ILE A 97 -34.43 8.36 -10.89
CA ILE A 97 -35.84 8.54 -11.16
C ILE A 97 -36.07 8.48 -12.67
N TRP A 98 -36.95 7.60 -13.08
CA TRP A 98 -37.32 7.40 -14.47
C TRP A 98 -38.70 7.92 -14.72
N VAL A 99 -38.78 8.99 -15.52
CA VAL A 99 -40.07 9.65 -15.86
C VAL A 99 -40.64 9.03 -17.10
N LYS A 100 -41.92 8.65 -17.04
CA LYS A 100 -42.70 8.13 -18.17
C LYS A 100 -43.26 9.23 -19.05
N PRO A 101 -43.56 8.92 -20.34
CA PRO A 101 -43.40 7.63 -21.02
C PRO A 101 -41.94 7.34 -21.37
N PHE A 102 -41.55 6.06 -21.26
CA PHE A 102 -40.18 5.65 -21.63
C PHE A 102 -40.01 5.58 -23.14
N HIS A 103 -38.91 6.07 -23.64
CA HIS A 103 -38.47 5.75 -24.98
C HIS A 103 -38.07 4.28 -25.08
N ARG A 104 -38.23 3.65 -26.24
CA ARG A 104 -37.73 2.29 -26.49
C ARG A 104 -36.24 2.22 -26.14
N ASP A 105 -35.82 1.14 -25.52
CA ASP A 105 -34.47 0.90 -25.02
C ASP A 105 -34.02 1.78 -23.82
N PHE A 106 -34.87 2.74 -23.37
CA PHE A 106 -34.50 3.62 -22.24
C PHE A 106 -34.13 2.84 -21.00
N GLY A 107 -34.95 1.86 -20.58
CA GLY A 107 -34.73 1.02 -19.42
C GLY A 107 -33.41 0.28 -19.50
N ALA A 108 -33.11 -0.34 -20.66
CA ALA A 108 -31.89 -1.07 -20.88
C ALA A 108 -30.63 -0.18 -20.78
N VAL A 109 -30.68 1.03 -21.38
CA VAL A 109 -29.56 1.99 -21.33
C VAL A 109 -29.30 2.48 -19.91
N ARG A 110 -30.36 2.89 -19.19
CA ARG A 110 -30.25 3.38 -17.81
C ARG A 110 -29.73 2.28 -16.89
N PHE A 111 -30.25 1.07 -17.04
CA PHE A 111 -29.86 -0.06 -16.23
C PHE A 111 -28.40 -0.48 -16.46
N LYS A 112 -27.92 -0.46 -17.70
CA LYS A 112 -26.49 -0.66 -18.00
C LYS A 112 -25.60 0.35 -17.28
N LYS A 113 -26.01 1.63 -17.22
CA LYS A 113 -25.28 2.66 -16.47
C LYS A 113 -25.25 2.37 -14.95
N ILE A 114 -26.37 1.91 -14.39
CA ILE A 114 -26.44 1.50 -12.98
C ILE A 114 -25.48 0.34 -12.71
N LEU A 115 -25.53 -0.71 -13.53
CA LEU A 115 -24.60 -1.86 -13.40
C LEU A 115 -23.14 -1.43 -13.52
N ALA A 116 -22.80 -0.58 -14.48
CA ALA A 116 -21.45 -0.05 -14.66
C ALA A 116 -21.00 0.76 -13.42
N GLY A 117 -21.89 1.59 -12.85
CA GLY A 117 -21.60 2.34 -11.62
C GLY A 117 -21.36 1.44 -10.41
N ILE A 118 -22.16 0.38 -10.24
CA ILE A 118 -21.96 -0.61 -9.18
C ILE A 118 -20.62 -1.33 -9.38
N LYS A 119 -20.33 -1.77 -10.62
CA LYS A 119 -19.07 -2.43 -10.96
C LYS A 119 -17.88 -1.54 -10.62
N HIS A 120 -17.89 -0.29 -11.06
CA HIS A 120 -16.82 0.66 -10.78
C HIS A 120 -16.57 0.85 -9.27
N ARG A 121 -17.63 1.05 -8.47
CA ARG A 121 -17.49 1.16 -7.00
C ARG A 121 -16.90 -0.09 -6.36
N LYS A 122 -17.33 -1.28 -6.81
CA LYS A 122 -16.82 -2.55 -6.29
C LYS A 122 -15.37 -2.81 -6.70
N ASP A 123 -15.01 -2.50 -7.94
CA ASP A 123 -13.64 -2.65 -8.44
C ASP A 123 -12.69 -1.68 -7.70
N SER A 124 -13.10 -0.43 -7.50
CA SER A 124 -12.34 0.56 -6.73
C SER A 124 -12.12 0.10 -5.28
N ARG A 125 -13.18 -0.42 -4.63
CA ARG A 125 -13.07 -0.95 -3.27
C ARG A 125 -12.15 -2.17 -3.20
N LEU A 126 -12.20 -3.06 -4.19
CA LEU A 126 -11.32 -4.22 -4.26
C LEU A 126 -9.85 -3.80 -4.45
N THR A 127 -9.58 -2.84 -5.34
CA THR A 127 -8.24 -2.28 -5.53
C THR A 127 -7.70 -1.66 -4.25
N GLN A 128 -8.56 -0.92 -3.52
CA GLN A 128 -8.22 -0.38 -2.20
C GLN A 128 -7.88 -1.49 -1.20
N THR A 129 -8.69 -2.56 -1.16
CA THR A 129 -8.43 -3.72 -0.29
C THR A 129 -7.11 -4.41 -0.63
N TYR A 130 -6.78 -4.56 -1.93
CA TYR A 130 -5.49 -5.11 -2.35
C TYR A 130 -4.33 -4.25 -1.86
N LEU A 131 -4.40 -2.93 -2.06
CA LEU A 131 -3.37 -2.00 -1.58
C LEU A 131 -3.19 -2.14 -0.07
N ASP A 132 -4.28 -2.08 0.70
CA ASP A 132 -4.23 -2.19 2.16
C ASP A 132 -3.62 -3.52 2.62
N THR A 133 -4.05 -4.62 2.01
CA THR A 133 -3.52 -5.95 2.35
C THR A 133 -2.03 -6.06 2.04
N ILE A 134 -1.59 -5.57 0.87
CA ILE A 134 -0.18 -5.62 0.48
C ILE A 134 0.68 -4.81 1.45
N ILE A 135 0.35 -3.55 1.68
CA ILE A 135 1.17 -2.69 2.55
C ILE A 135 1.19 -3.18 4.00
N ASP A 136 0.07 -3.73 4.49
CA ASP A 136 -0.04 -4.26 5.86
C ASP A 136 0.67 -5.60 6.07
N SER A 137 0.94 -6.34 5.00
CA SER A 137 1.72 -7.59 5.06
C SER A 137 3.23 -7.37 5.09
N ILE A 138 3.69 -6.16 4.76
CA ILE A 138 5.11 -5.80 4.73
C ILE A 138 5.53 -5.29 6.12
N PRO A 139 6.62 -5.84 6.73
CA PRO A 139 7.07 -5.40 8.04
C PRO A 139 7.72 -4.02 8.05
N ASP A 140 8.22 -3.55 6.89
CA ASP A 140 8.81 -2.24 6.74
C ASP A 140 7.79 -1.12 7.02
N LEU A 141 8.28 0.05 7.40
CA LEU A 141 7.44 1.21 7.61
C LEU A 141 7.00 1.76 6.24
N ILE A 142 5.70 1.85 6.02
CA ILE A 142 5.14 2.43 4.80
C ILE A 142 4.18 3.55 5.16
N TRP A 143 4.35 4.70 4.50
CA TRP A 143 3.49 5.86 4.69
C TRP A 143 3.26 6.64 3.40
N PHE A 144 2.13 7.32 3.37
CA PHE A 144 1.74 8.28 2.33
C PHE A 144 1.49 9.62 3.00
N LYS A 145 2.05 10.69 2.47
CA LYS A 145 1.86 12.06 2.94
C LYS A 145 1.33 12.95 1.83
N ASP A 146 0.57 13.98 2.22
CA ASP A 146 0.26 15.09 1.32
C ASP A 146 1.47 16.03 1.16
N VAL A 147 1.34 17.03 0.29
CA VAL A 147 2.38 18.05 0.05
C VAL A 147 2.70 18.92 1.28
N LYS A 148 1.85 18.88 2.32
CA LYS A 148 2.06 19.59 3.59
C LYS A 148 2.72 18.72 4.66
N GLY A 149 3.04 17.47 4.32
CA GLY A 149 3.65 16.50 5.24
C GLY A 149 2.66 15.81 6.21
N SER A 150 1.34 15.95 6.00
CA SER A 150 0.33 15.23 6.79
C SER A 150 0.19 13.80 6.29
N HIS A 151 0.19 12.84 7.21
CA HIS A 151 0.07 11.42 6.86
C HIS A 151 -1.35 11.09 6.40
N LEU A 152 -1.49 10.66 5.17
CA LEU A 152 -2.76 10.23 4.57
C LEU A 152 -3.06 8.77 4.89
N LYS A 153 -2.02 7.93 4.87
CA LYS A 153 -2.13 6.49 5.08
C LYS A 153 -0.82 5.92 5.59
N VAL A 154 -0.90 4.90 6.44
CA VAL A 154 0.25 4.14 6.95
C VAL A 154 -0.09 2.66 7.05
N ASN A 155 0.94 1.80 7.08
CA ASN A 155 0.78 0.37 7.29
C ASN A 155 0.93 -0.02 8.78
N ASN A 156 0.71 -1.30 9.07
CA ASN A 156 0.86 -1.85 10.41
C ASN A 156 2.30 -1.76 10.93
N GLY A 157 3.32 -1.94 10.08
CA GLY A 157 4.73 -1.79 10.45
C GLY A 157 5.03 -0.39 10.99
N PHE A 158 4.54 0.64 10.31
CA PHE A 158 4.66 2.03 10.76
C PHE A 158 3.97 2.25 12.12
N CYS A 159 2.74 1.76 12.28
CA CYS A 159 1.99 1.86 13.52
C CYS A 159 2.72 1.22 14.71
N HIS A 160 3.35 0.07 14.50
CA HIS A 160 4.15 -0.61 15.53
C HIS A 160 5.38 0.21 15.93
N ALA A 161 6.09 0.79 14.97
CA ALA A 161 7.29 1.60 15.24
C ALA A 161 6.98 2.86 16.05
N VAL A 162 5.90 3.57 15.72
CA VAL A 162 5.48 4.79 16.43
C VAL A 162 4.58 4.50 17.64
N GLY A 163 4.01 3.30 17.74
CA GLY A 163 3.08 2.86 18.80
C GLY A 163 1.78 3.65 18.84
N LYS A 164 1.27 4.01 17.67
CA LYS A 164 0.00 4.70 17.47
C LYS A 164 -0.88 3.91 16.49
N LYS A 165 -2.20 4.07 16.57
CA LYS A 165 -3.12 3.44 15.62
C LYS A 165 -3.20 4.24 14.32
N LYS A 166 -3.66 3.62 13.23
CA LYS A 166 -3.84 4.27 11.91
C LYS A 166 -4.71 5.52 12.02
N GLU A 167 -5.79 5.44 12.77
CA GLU A 167 -6.76 6.52 12.97
C GLU A 167 -6.12 7.72 13.68
N ASP A 168 -5.19 7.48 14.61
CA ASP A 168 -4.48 8.51 15.35
C ASP A 168 -3.39 9.20 14.50
N VAL A 169 -2.86 8.49 13.51
CA VAL A 169 -1.81 8.97 12.60
C VAL A 169 -2.37 9.79 11.45
N GLN A 170 -3.55 9.42 10.96
CA GLN A 170 -4.17 10.04 9.79
C GLN A 170 -4.40 11.55 10.00
N GLY A 171 -3.95 12.36 9.04
CA GLY A 171 -4.03 13.83 9.08
C GLY A 171 -3.02 14.48 10.00
N ARG A 172 -2.12 13.72 10.63
CA ARG A 172 -1.12 14.26 11.57
C ARG A 172 0.25 14.41 10.90
N GLY A 173 0.97 15.42 11.36
CA GLY A 173 2.32 15.71 10.91
C GLY A 173 3.40 14.98 11.72
N HIS A 174 4.65 15.12 11.27
CA HIS A 174 5.81 14.40 11.78
C HIS A 174 6.02 14.53 13.30
N TYR A 175 5.95 15.74 13.85
CA TYR A 175 6.18 16.00 15.28
C TYR A 175 5.23 15.22 16.18
N TYR A 176 3.94 15.21 15.84
CA TYR A 176 2.94 14.46 16.59
C TYR A 176 3.18 12.94 16.55
N ILE A 177 3.58 12.44 15.38
CA ILE A 177 3.72 11.00 15.15
C ILE A 177 4.89 10.43 15.94
N TRP A 178 6.01 11.15 15.96
CA TRP A 178 7.23 10.73 16.64
C TRP A 178 7.37 11.26 18.06
N ASP A 179 6.31 11.92 18.60
CA ASP A 179 6.30 12.55 19.93
C ASP A 179 7.47 13.54 20.13
N LEU A 180 7.84 14.26 19.07
CA LEU A 180 8.94 15.22 19.06
C LEU A 180 8.42 16.65 19.33
N LYS A 181 9.20 17.44 20.06
CA LYS A 181 9.00 18.88 20.09
C LYS A 181 9.72 19.51 18.91
N LYS A 182 9.16 20.60 18.37
CA LYS A 182 9.74 21.31 17.24
C LYS A 182 11.18 21.74 17.51
N GLU A 183 11.46 22.21 18.72
CA GLU A 183 12.77 22.65 19.17
C GLU A 183 13.78 21.48 19.25
N GLU A 184 13.30 20.27 19.64
CA GLU A 184 14.14 19.06 19.66
C GLU A 184 14.50 18.59 18.25
N TYR A 185 13.60 18.78 17.28
CA TYR A 185 13.84 18.46 15.88
C TYR A 185 14.86 19.40 15.24
N GLU A 186 14.72 20.71 15.47
CA GLU A 186 15.62 21.74 14.92
C GLU A 186 17.05 21.64 15.48
N GLN A 187 17.25 21.01 16.63
CA GLN A 187 18.56 20.80 17.27
C GLN A 187 19.15 19.41 17.00
N GLY A 188 18.37 18.50 16.44
CA GLY A 188 18.75 17.11 16.20
C GLY A 188 19.20 16.86 14.76
N GLU A 189 19.90 15.76 14.55
CA GLU A 189 20.33 15.27 13.24
C GLU A 189 19.18 14.51 12.52
N TYR A 190 17.94 15.04 12.58
CA TYR A 190 16.76 14.36 12.02
C TYR A 190 16.47 14.88 10.60
N ILE A 191 16.70 14.04 9.60
CA ILE A 191 16.67 14.38 8.17
C ILE A 191 15.28 14.15 7.53
N CYS A 192 14.25 13.76 8.32
CA CYS A 192 13.01 13.23 7.75
C CYS A 192 12.13 14.26 7.01
N LEU A 193 12.17 15.55 7.37
CA LEU A 193 11.39 16.59 6.69
C LEU A 193 12.13 17.09 5.45
N GLU A 194 13.41 17.36 5.57
CA GLU A 194 14.27 17.79 4.46
C GLU A 194 14.28 16.75 3.33
N SER A 195 14.24 15.47 3.66
CA SER A 195 14.20 14.41 2.65
C SER A 195 12.85 14.36 1.89
N ASP A 196 11.73 14.78 2.49
CA ASP A 196 10.48 14.93 1.76
C ASP A 196 10.54 16.12 0.79
N GLU A 197 11.14 17.26 1.19
CA GLU A 197 11.33 18.43 0.34
C GLU A 197 12.22 18.11 -0.87
N ILE A 198 13.33 17.41 -0.66
CA ILE A 198 14.24 16.96 -1.74
C ILE A 198 13.47 16.12 -2.77
N VAL A 199 12.63 15.19 -2.32
CA VAL A 199 11.85 14.34 -3.22
C VAL A 199 10.82 15.13 -4.04
N LEU A 200 10.18 16.12 -3.43
CA LEU A 200 9.22 17.00 -4.11
C LEU A 200 9.90 17.90 -5.16
N GLU A 201 11.10 18.40 -4.87
CA GLU A 201 11.90 19.22 -5.78
C GLU A 201 12.46 18.42 -6.94
N GLU A 202 13.10 17.27 -6.64
CA GLU A 202 13.73 16.41 -7.65
C GLU A 202 12.73 15.60 -8.48
N ARG A 203 11.48 15.48 -8.03
CA ARG A 203 10.39 14.77 -8.70
C ARG A 203 10.72 13.33 -9.10
N ARG A 204 11.57 12.66 -8.33
CA ARG A 204 12.00 11.27 -8.52
C ARG A 204 12.15 10.54 -7.20
N THR A 205 12.27 9.22 -7.26
CA THR A 205 12.59 8.40 -6.09
C THR A 205 14.02 8.71 -5.60
N CYS A 206 14.14 8.97 -4.31
CA CYS A 206 15.40 9.19 -3.61
C CYS A 206 15.60 8.16 -2.49
N LEU A 207 16.85 7.83 -2.20
CA LEU A 207 17.25 6.95 -1.09
C LEU A 207 17.94 7.79 -0.03
N PHE A 208 17.53 7.57 1.23
CA PHE A 208 18.09 8.24 2.40
C PHE A 208 18.51 7.22 3.46
N ASP A 209 19.59 7.51 4.17
CA ASP A 209 19.95 6.84 5.41
C ASP A 209 19.47 7.73 6.56
N GLU A 210 18.46 7.27 7.30
CA GLU A 210 17.80 8.07 8.33
C GLU A 210 17.98 7.43 9.72
N MET A 211 18.31 8.25 10.71
CA MET A 211 18.30 7.86 12.13
C MET A 211 17.03 8.39 12.78
N VAL A 212 16.20 7.50 13.32
CA VAL A 212 14.91 7.87 13.90
C VAL A 212 14.81 7.33 15.33
N LYS A 213 14.37 8.18 16.26
CA LYS A 213 14.06 7.79 17.62
C LYS A 213 12.69 7.13 17.66
N SER A 214 12.67 5.80 17.68
CA SER A 214 11.45 5.00 17.85
C SER A 214 11.16 4.72 19.33
N LYS A 215 10.04 4.07 19.64
CA LYS A 215 9.77 3.56 21.00
C LYS A 215 10.79 2.51 21.48
N GLN A 216 11.48 1.85 20.56
CA GLN A 216 12.50 0.85 20.85
C GLN A 216 13.93 1.44 20.94
N GLY A 217 14.05 2.77 20.91
CA GLY A 217 15.33 3.49 20.89
C GLY A 217 15.68 4.08 19.53
N MET A 218 16.93 4.48 19.36
CA MET A 218 17.43 4.95 18.07
C MET A 218 17.51 3.79 17.08
N ARG A 219 16.93 3.98 15.89
CA ARG A 219 16.91 2.99 14.81
C ARG A 219 17.46 3.61 13.53
N GLN A 220 18.19 2.83 12.78
CA GLN A 220 18.72 3.21 11.48
C GLN A 220 17.85 2.62 10.37
N PHE A 221 17.38 3.49 9.47
CA PHE A 221 16.54 3.10 8.34
C PHE A 221 17.19 3.43 7.02
N LYS A 222 17.05 2.52 6.06
CA LYS A 222 17.19 2.83 4.63
C LYS A 222 15.82 3.16 4.08
N THR A 223 15.63 4.43 3.71
CA THR A 223 14.33 4.98 3.35
C THR A 223 14.28 5.34 1.87
N TYR A 224 13.38 4.70 1.12
CA TYR A 224 13.03 5.09 -0.24
C TYR A 224 11.83 6.03 -0.18
N LYS A 225 11.96 7.23 -0.75
CA LYS A 225 10.85 8.18 -0.87
C LYS A 225 10.62 8.52 -2.33
N SER A 226 9.35 8.51 -2.74
CA SER A 226 8.93 8.79 -4.12
C SER A 226 7.83 9.83 -4.13
N PRO A 227 7.80 10.74 -5.12
CA PRO A 227 6.67 11.63 -5.30
C PRO A 227 5.45 10.86 -5.83
N LEU A 228 4.28 11.26 -5.39
CA LEU A 228 3.00 10.76 -5.86
C LEU A 228 2.38 11.78 -6.81
N PHE A 229 2.07 11.38 -8.03
CA PHE A 229 1.51 12.23 -9.07
C PHE A 229 0.04 11.94 -9.33
N ASP A 230 -0.71 12.96 -9.65
CA ASP A 230 -2.02 12.85 -10.30
C ASP A 230 -1.87 12.62 -11.80
N ASP A 231 -2.97 12.32 -12.49
CA ASP A 231 -3.01 12.03 -13.92
C ASP A 231 -2.51 13.20 -14.79
N ASP A 232 -2.64 14.43 -14.30
CA ASP A 232 -2.17 15.66 -14.97
C ASP A 232 -0.69 15.99 -14.66
N GLY A 233 0.00 15.17 -13.85
CA GLY A 233 1.38 15.37 -13.41
C GLY A 233 1.54 16.30 -12.21
N THR A 234 0.44 16.74 -11.59
CA THR A 234 0.47 17.50 -10.33
C THR A 234 0.98 16.59 -9.20
N ILE A 235 1.85 17.10 -8.34
CA ILE A 235 2.31 16.34 -7.16
C ILE A 235 1.24 16.36 -6.08
N LEU A 236 0.77 15.19 -5.69
CA LEU A 236 -0.19 14.99 -4.61
C LEU A 236 0.48 14.87 -3.24
N GLY A 237 1.75 14.46 -3.21
CA GLY A 237 2.50 14.23 -1.99
C GLY A 237 3.65 13.27 -2.18
N THR A 238 3.99 12.53 -1.12
CA THR A 238 5.08 11.53 -1.12
C THR A 238 4.61 10.19 -0.60
N VAL A 239 5.26 9.13 -1.07
CA VAL A 239 5.19 7.80 -0.47
C VAL A 239 6.58 7.40 0.00
N GLY A 240 6.68 6.88 1.23
CA GLY A 240 7.93 6.40 1.79
C GLY A 240 7.85 4.94 2.21
N ILE A 241 8.98 4.23 2.04
CA ILE A 241 9.21 2.88 2.54
C ILE A 241 10.54 2.89 3.29
N ALA A 242 10.53 2.57 4.59
CA ALA A 242 11.72 2.55 5.42
C ALA A 242 11.98 1.14 5.94
N HIS A 243 13.13 0.61 5.57
CA HIS A 243 13.63 -0.68 6.03
C HIS A 243 14.56 -0.50 7.23
N ASP A 244 14.26 -1.15 8.35
CA ASP A 244 15.11 -1.11 9.56
C ASP A 244 16.38 -1.94 9.33
N VAL A 245 17.52 -1.28 9.32
CA VAL A 245 18.84 -1.90 9.15
C VAL A 245 19.67 -1.88 10.43
N THR A 246 19.09 -1.52 11.56
CA THR A 246 19.79 -1.32 12.85
C THR A 246 20.57 -2.56 13.26
N ASP A 247 19.94 -3.74 13.22
CA ASP A 247 20.60 -4.96 13.66
C ASP A 247 21.72 -5.38 12.70
N LEU A 248 21.53 -5.19 11.39
CA LEU A 248 22.56 -5.45 10.37
C LEU A 248 23.76 -4.51 10.56
N ALA A 249 23.51 -3.23 10.81
CA ALA A 249 24.58 -2.24 11.08
C ALA A 249 25.33 -2.55 12.37
N ASN A 250 24.62 -2.95 13.44
CA ASN A 250 25.24 -3.35 14.70
C ASN A 250 26.07 -4.61 14.54
N MET A 251 25.58 -5.64 13.85
CA MET A 251 26.34 -6.86 13.55
C MET A 251 27.60 -6.56 12.74
N GLY A 252 27.52 -5.65 11.76
CA GLY A 252 28.66 -5.20 10.98
C GLY A 252 29.71 -4.52 11.85
N ALA A 253 29.29 -3.63 12.76
CA ALA A 253 30.19 -2.95 13.70
C ALA A 253 30.82 -3.94 14.72
N GLU A 254 30.03 -4.87 15.26
CA GLU A 254 30.52 -5.92 16.16
C GLU A 254 31.56 -6.82 15.47
N LEU A 255 31.30 -7.23 14.24
CA LEU A 255 32.23 -8.04 13.45
C LEU A 255 33.53 -7.26 13.19
N GLU A 256 33.45 -5.98 12.87
CA GLU A 256 34.64 -5.14 12.66
C GLU A 256 35.47 -5.04 13.95
N ILE A 257 34.81 -4.77 15.09
CA ILE A 257 35.49 -4.73 16.40
C ILE A 257 36.13 -6.08 16.71
N PHE A 258 35.40 -7.17 16.46
CA PHE A 258 35.91 -8.53 16.68
C PHE A 258 37.16 -8.82 15.83
N LEU A 259 37.09 -8.57 14.52
CA LEU A 259 38.22 -8.76 13.61
C LEU A 259 39.42 -7.90 13.99
N ARG A 260 39.20 -6.63 14.39
CA ARG A 260 40.26 -5.70 14.78
C ARG A 260 41.00 -6.13 16.04
N ASN A 261 40.29 -6.77 17.00
CA ASN A 261 40.86 -7.20 18.27
C ASN A 261 41.42 -8.63 18.25
N MET A 262 41.26 -9.38 17.16
CA MET A 262 41.82 -10.72 17.03
C MET A 262 43.37 -10.69 17.11
N PRO A 263 43.98 -11.59 17.89
CA PRO A 263 45.42 -11.60 18.06
C PRO A 263 46.21 -12.22 16.90
N PHE A 264 45.51 -12.68 15.85
CA PHE A 264 46.08 -13.29 14.65
C PHE A 264 45.72 -12.53 13.39
N ALA A 265 46.57 -12.68 12.37
CA ALA A 265 46.34 -12.11 11.06
C ALA A 265 45.16 -12.81 10.38
N ILE A 266 44.17 -12.04 9.94
CA ILE A 266 42.97 -12.54 9.23
C ILE A 266 42.91 -11.87 7.85
N LEU A 267 42.62 -12.71 6.84
CA LEU A 267 42.30 -12.27 5.49
C LEU A 267 40.99 -12.95 5.09
N ILE A 268 40.05 -12.18 4.58
CA ILE A 268 38.75 -12.65 4.07
C ILE A 268 38.73 -12.47 2.56
N SER A 269 38.40 -13.52 1.83
CA SER A 269 38.22 -13.49 0.37
C SER A 269 36.77 -13.85 -0.02
N GLY A 270 36.29 -13.26 -1.09
CA GLY A 270 35.00 -13.59 -1.67
C GLY A 270 35.01 -14.88 -2.48
N ASN A 271 33.82 -15.32 -2.90
CA ASN A 271 33.65 -16.50 -3.77
C ASN A 271 34.31 -16.32 -5.14
N ASP A 272 34.55 -15.09 -5.57
CA ASP A 272 35.28 -14.73 -6.77
C ASP A 272 36.81 -14.77 -6.61
N GLY A 273 37.28 -15.18 -5.43
CA GLY A 273 38.71 -15.26 -5.11
C GLY A 273 39.39 -13.90 -4.86
N ARG A 274 38.62 -12.80 -4.77
CA ARG A 274 39.18 -11.49 -4.45
C ARG A 274 39.15 -11.25 -2.93
N ILE A 275 40.15 -10.52 -2.45
CA ILE A 275 40.28 -10.16 -1.05
C ILE A 275 39.24 -9.07 -0.73
N ILE A 276 38.37 -9.35 0.24
CA ILE A 276 37.32 -8.43 0.69
C ILE A 276 37.79 -7.60 1.88
N ASN A 277 38.52 -8.23 2.83
CA ASN A 277 38.90 -7.60 4.07
C ASN A 277 40.18 -8.20 4.64
N VAL A 278 40.94 -7.40 5.39
CA VAL A 278 42.06 -7.85 6.22
C VAL A 278 42.03 -7.11 7.55
N ASN A 279 42.38 -7.78 8.65
CA ASN A 279 42.42 -7.13 9.95
C ASN A 279 43.77 -6.41 10.23
N ALA A 280 43.81 -5.58 11.28
CA ALA A 280 44.97 -4.83 11.68
C ALA A 280 46.22 -5.72 11.94
N LYS A 281 46.02 -6.93 12.43
CA LYS A 281 47.12 -7.89 12.63
C LYS A 281 47.70 -8.41 11.32
N PHE A 282 46.88 -8.57 10.31
CA PHE A 282 47.37 -8.89 8.96
C PHE A 282 48.25 -7.76 8.41
N GLU A 283 47.80 -6.51 8.54
CA GLU A 283 48.59 -5.35 8.12
C GLU A 283 49.97 -5.28 8.84
N GLU A 284 49.95 -5.53 10.14
CA GLU A 284 51.15 -5.56 10.98
C GLU A 284 52.10 -6.68 10.55
N TYR A 285 51.63 -7.92 10.43
CA TYR A 285 52.43 -9.10 10.11
C TYR A 285 53.03 -9.06 8.70
N PHE A 286 52.29 -8.58 7.75
CA PHE A 286 52.70 -8.58 6.34
C PHE A 286 53.17 -7.20 5.84
N ALA A 287 53.25 -6.21 6.71
CA ALA A 287 53.62 -4.80 6.41
C ALA A 287 52.87 -4.22 5.19
N ALA A 288 51.60 -4.57 5.08
CA ALA A 288 50.75 -4.27 3.92
C ALA A 288 49.46 -3.62 4.33
N LYS A 289 49.16 -2.44 3.79
CA LYS A 289 47.94 -1.69 4.10
C LYS A 289 46.70 -2.27 3.42
N GLU A 290 45.58 -2.34 4.11
CA GLU A 290 44.28 -2.82 3.62
C GLU A 290 43.96 -2.26 2.23
N LYS A 291 44.04 -0.92 2.05
CA LYS A 291 43.78 -0.23 0.78
C LYS A 291 44.58 -0.72 -0.42
N ASN A 292 45.71 -1.40 -0.17
CA ASN A 292 46.58 -1.94 -1.21
C ASN A 292 46.30 -3.43 -1.50
N ILE A 293 45.45 -4.07 -0.70
CA ILE A 293 45.20 -5.52 -0.69
C ILE A 293 43.78 -5.82 -1.12
N VAL A 294 42.82 -5.10 -0.56
CA VAL A 294 41.39 -5.30 -0.85
C VAL A 294 41.12 -5.10 -2.34
N GLY A 295 40.31 -6.00 -2.90
CA GLY A 295 39.96 -6.08 -4.32
C GLY A 295 40.96 -6.84 -5.19
N LYS A 296 42.15 -7.21 -4.67
CA LYS A 296 43.13 -8.01 -5.41
C LYS A 296 42.81 -9.50 -5.34
N PRO A 297 43.25 -10.28 -6.34
CA PRO A 297 43.13 -11.73 -6.27
C PRO A 297 43.94 -12.31 -5.10
N TYR A 298 43.33 -13.23 -4.34
CA TYR A 298 44.01 -13.92 -3.23
C TYR A 298 45.26 -14.66 -3.66
N GLU A 299 45.29 -15.22 -4.88
CA GLU A 299 46.46 -15.96 -5.41
C GLU A 299 47.72 -15.09 -5.51
N GLU A 300 47.61 -13.78 -5.73
CA GLU A 300 48.76 -12.85 -5.72
C GLU A 300 49.42 -12.75 -4.35
N TRP A 301 48.61 -12.87 -3.28
CA TRP A 301 49.05 -12.76 -1.90
C TRP A 301 49.43 -14.11 -1.26
N LYS A 302 48.93 -15.21 -1.77
CA LYS A 302 49.17 -16.56 -1.28
C LYS A 302 50.65 -16.87 -1.11
N HIS A 303 51.47 -16.53 -2.12
CA HIS A 303 52.92 -16.76 -2.06
C HIS A 303 53.60 -15.85 -1.03
N VAL A 304 53.17 -14.61 -0.86
CA VAL A 304 53.68 -13.68 0.16
C VAL A 304 53.40 -14.20 1.53
N ILE A 305 52.17 -14.64 1.76
CA ILE A 305 51.71 -15.23 3.04
C ILE A 305 52.51 -16.50 3.36
N GLN A 306 52.57 -17.45 2.43
CA GLN A 306 53.32 -18.70 2.61
C GLN A 306 54.81 -18.45 2.89
N LYS A 307 55.46 -17.56 2.15
CA LYS A 307 56.89 -17.23 2.35
C LYS A 307 57.14 -16.59 3.73
N SER A 308 56.25 -15.76 4.21
CA SER A 308 56.37 -15.13 5.54
C SER A 308 56.14 -16.10 6.65
N LEU A 309 55.15 -16.99 6.54
CA LEU A 309 54.85 -18.04 7.51
C LEU A 309 55.99 -19.07 7.64
N CYS A 310 56.56 -19.50 6.52
CA CYS A 310 57.70 -20.42 6.50
C CYS A 310 58.95 -19.87 7.22
N LYS A 311 59.14 -18.54 7.16
CA LYS A 311 60.26 -17.87 7.86
C LYS A 311 60.06 -17.86 9.38
N THR A 312 58.81 -17.80 9.86
CA THR A 312 58.47 -17.58 11.28
C THR A 312 58.24 -18.87 12.04
N TYR A 313 57.64 -19.90 11.44
CA TYR A 313 57.11 -21.08 12.13
C TYR A 313 57.58 -22.45 11.59
N GLY A 314 58.45 -22.49 10.55
CA GLY A 314 58.88 -23.77 9.97
C GLY A 314 57.77 -24.46 9.12
N GLU A 315 58.03 -25.71 8.71
CA GLU A 315 57.07 -26.50 7.92
C GLU A 315 55.95 -27.04 8.79
N GLY A 316 54.79 -26.43 8.77
CA GLY A 316 53.63 -26.91 9.54
C GLY A 316 52.49 -25.87 9.58
N HIS A 317 51.97 -25.46 8.43
CA HIS A 317 50.89 -24.47 8.37
C HIS A 317 49.52 -25.11 8.26
N PHE A 318 48.59 -24.63 9.07
CA PHE A 318 47.17 -24.95 8.96
C PHE A 318 46.47 -23.78 8.21
N GLU A 319 45.97 -24.07 7.02
CA GLU A 319 45.07 -23.18 6.30
C GLU A 319 43.62 -23.60 6.65
N ILE A 320 42.88 -22.74 7.36
CA ILE A 320 41.45 -22.96 7.60
C ILE A 320 40.68 -22.22 6.51
N ARG A 321 40.03 -22.97 5.63
CA ARG A 321 39.06 -22.41 4.66
C ARG A 321 37.67 -22.61 5.21
N LEU A 322 36.99 -21.53 5.52
CA LEU A 322 35.55 -21.55 5.77
C LEU A 322 34.83 -21.39 4.43
N HIS A 323 34.24 -22.47 3.93
CA HIS A 323 33.30 -22.41 2.84
C HIS A 323 31.95 -22.04 3.45
N GLY A 324 31.49 -20.81 3.24
CA GLY A 324 30.10 -20.44 3.42
C GLY A 324 29.30 -20.92 2.21
N ASP A 325 28.38 -21.84 2.43
CA ASP A 325 27.34 -22.10 1.46
C ASP A 325 26.49 -20.83 1.37
N GLY A 326 26.43 -20.21 0.17
CA GLY A 326 25.74 -18.98 -0.13
C GLY A 326 24.22 -19.09 -0.18
#